data_69dc82e0e3938627ec1df43b0288d505
#
_entry.id   69dc82e0e3938627ec1df43b0288d505
#
_cell.length_a   1.000
_cell.length_b   1.000
_cell.length_c   1.000
_cell.angle_alpha   90.00
_cell.angle_beta   90.00
_cell.angle_gamma   90.00
#
_symmetry.space_group_name_H-M   'P 1'
#
loop_
_entity.id
_entity.type
_entity.pdbx_description
1 polymer ?
#
loop_
_entity_poly.entity_id
_entity_poly.type
_entity_poly.pdbx_seq_one_letter_code
_entity_poly.pdbx_strand_id
1 'polypeptide(L)'
;MSRATGILAFGAYIPQRRLQRSAVYAANAWFAPGLKGQSKGERAIACWDEDTVTMAVEASRDCLTGLDRTAIAGISLASTTLPYADRLNSGLVKEALCLETNLTANDQTGSLRAGTSALIQALNGTTPQLVVAADLRKARPASEGELVQGDAAAAILVGQAGQGLGELAATFLGSHSVTIDFVDHFRSTSADFDYGWESRWIRDEGHTKILGGTLKEALTKLGVTGADIDHAIIPIAVRGVPESLAKSCGIKPEAVRDSLSAVVGDSGAAHPLLMLAAALEEAKPGDKILLAGFGQGADVLLFQATDSVGRPPEQLGVAGHLARARKDTNYTRFLFHRGLLDLEKGMRAEMDEKQPGTSLYRNRKAVMGLVGGRCTKTGTVQFPKTEIGVNANDRSQGTQEDYPLADKIAKIVTYTADSLSFSPDPPVYYGAIDFEGGGRLVAEFADCSAEDVEVGREMRMVFRIKAVDHARDFTKYFWKAVPVQKGDA
;
A
#
# COMPACT_ATOMS: atom_id res chain seq x y z
N MET A 1 -21.20 23.40 -18.43
CA MET A 1 -19.74 23.20 -18.37
C MET A 1 -19.51 21.87 -17.68
N SER A 2 -18.73 20.93 -18.23
CA SER A 2 -18.34 19.71 -17.55
C SER A 2 -17.48 20.10 -16.33
N ARG A 3 -17.78 19.51 -15.18
CA ARG A 3 -16.93 19.70 -13.99
C ARG A 3 -15.54 19.13 -14.25
N ALA A 4 -14.51 19.80 -13.76
CA ALA A 4 -13.15 19.28 -13.86
C ALA A 4 -13.03 17.97 -13.07
N THR A 5 -12.38 16.97 -13.66
CA THR A 5 -12.04 15.69 -13.03
C THR A 5 -10.57 15.74 -12.60
N GLY A 6 -10.21 15.09 -11.51
CA GLY A 6 -8.84 15.05 -11.03
C GLY A 6 -8.66 14.24 -9.76
N ILE A 7 -7.56 14.50 -9.08
CA ILE A 7 -7.19 13.87 -7.82
C ILE A 7 -7.82 14.69 -6.68
N LEU A 8 -8.62 14.03 -5.84
CA LEU A 8 -9.24 14.62 -4.65
C LEU A 8 -8.34 14.44 -3.42
N ALA A 9 -7.77 13.24 -3.28
CA ALA A 9 -6.86 12.90 -2.20
C ALA A 9 -5.87 11.82 -2.65
N PHE A 10 -4.80 11.67 -1.91
CA PHE A 10 -3.76 10.68 -2.16
C PHE A 10 -3.18 10.20 -0.84
N GLY A 11 -2.58 9.02 -0.83
CA GLY A 11 -1.95 8.45 0.36
C GLY A 11 -1.00 7.32 -0.02
N ALA A 12 -0.25 6.87 0.96
CA ALA A 12 0.77 5.85 0.76
C ALA A 12 0.85 4.90 1.96
N TYR A 13 1.44 3.76 1.73
CA TYR A 13 1.94 2.88 2.77
C TYR A 13 3.27 2.28 2.36
N ILE A 14 4.28 2.45 3.22
CA ILE A 14 5.58 1.84 3.06
C ILE A 14 5.88 1.08 4.35
N PRO A 15 6.05 -0.26 4.32
CA PRO A 15 6.42 -1.05 5.51
C PRO A 15 7.59 -0.42 6.26
N GLN A 16 7.58 -0.50 7.60
CA GLN A 16 8.62 0.17 8.40
C GLN A 16 10.01 -0.45 8.23
N ARG A 17 10.09 -1.77 8.00
CA ARG A 17 11.37 -2.47 7.90
C ARG A 17 12.10 -2.10 6.62
N ARG A 18 13.38 -1.75 6.75
CA ARG A 18 14.29 -1.42 5.65
C ARG A 18 15.44 -2.41 5.64
N LEU A 19 15.31 -3.44 4.80
CA LEU A 19 16.40 -4.40 4.61
C LEU A 19 17.59 -3.70 3.95
N GLN A 20 18.74 -3.75 4.63
CA GLN A 20 19.95 -3.16 4.11
C GLN A 20 20.50 -4.01 2.96
N ARG A 21 20.65 -3.44 1.77
CA ARG A 21 21.17 -4.14 0.58
C ARG A 21 22.57 -4.71 0.81
N SER A 22 23.37 -4.05 1.66
CA SER A 22 24.68 -4.53 2.08
C SER A 22 24.61 -5.86 2.83
N ALA A 23 23.56 -6.12 3.63
CA ALA A 23 23.38 -7.39 4.33
C ALA A 23 23.03 -8.51 3.35
N VAL A 24 22.15 -8.24 2.38
CA VAL A 24 21.82 -9.18 1.28
C VAL A 24 23.08 -9.53 0.48
N TYR A 25 23.84 -8.51 0.07
CA TYR A 25 25.09 -8.72 -0.66
C TYR A 25 26.11 -9.51 0.15
N ALA A 26 26.32 -9.17 1.43
CA ALA A 26 27.30 -9.86 2.28
C ALA A 26 26.99 -11.37 2.40
N ALA A 27 25.72 -11.73 2.51
CA ALA A 27 25.28 -13.14 2.57
C ALA A 27 25.50 -13.89 1.25
N ASN A 28 25.42 -13.21 0.11
CA ASN A 28 25.43 -13.81 -1.23
C ASN A 28 26.71 -13.53 -2.05
N ALA A 29 27.67 -12.76 -1.53
CA ALA A 29 28.86 -12.33 -2.27
C ALA A 29 29.74 -13.48 -2.77
N TRP A 30 29.75 -14.61 -2.06
CA TRP A 30 30.48 -15.82 -2.44
C TRP A 30 29.92 -16.46 -3.73
N PHE A 31 28.60 -16.30 -3.97
CA PHE A 31 27.90 -16.85 -5.14
C PHE A 31 27.73 -15.82 -6.25
N ALA A 32 27.33 -14.58 -5.89
CA ALA A 32 26.98 -13.51 -6.83
C ALA A 32 27.80 -12.22 -6.57
N PRO A 33 29.12 -12.23 -6.75
CA PRO A 33 29.99 -11.07 -6.48
C PRO A 33 29.67 -9.86 -7.36
N GLY A 34 29.05 -10.06 -8.52
CA GLY A 34 28.63 -8.99 -9.45
C GLY A 34 27.58 -8.05 -8.86
N LEU A 35 26.83 -8.47 -7.83
CA LEU A 35 25.80 -7.64 -7.19
C LEU A 35 26.37 -6.50 -6.32
N LYS A 36 27.70 -6.40 -6.17
CA LYS A 36 28.37 -5.35 -5.39
C LYS A 36 27.92 -3.94 -5.78
N GLY A 37 27.69 -3.69 -7.07
CA GLY A 37 27.26 -2.38 -7.57
C GLY A 37 25.92 -1.92 -7.02
N GLN A 38 25.04 -2.84 -6.60
CA GLN A 38 23.69 -2.58 -6.09
C GLN A 38 23.57 -2.73 -4.57
N SER A 39 24.69 -3.00 -3.87
CA SER A 39 24.71 -3.23 -2.42
C SER A 39 24.53 -1.97 -1.57
N LYS A 40 24.47 -0.78 -2.18
CA LYS A 40 24.23 0.48 -1.49
C LYS A 40 22.73 0.76 -1.38
N GLY A 41 22.34 1.38 -0.25
CA GLY A 41 20.95 1.72 0.04
C GLY A 41 20.21 0.59 0.74
N GLU A 42 18.91 0.76 0.78
CA GLU A 42 17.98 -0.15 1.47
C GLU A 42 16.75 -0.41 0.61
N ARG A 43 15.93 -1.35 1.03
CA ARG A 43 14.62 -1.63 0.44
C ARG A 43 13.57 -1.80 1.53
N ALA A 44 12.36 -1.32 1.28
CA ALA A 44 11.22 -1.61 2.13
C ALA A 44 10.83 -3.07 1.98
N ILE A 45 10.56 -3.72 3.10
CA ILE A 45 10.13 -5.12 3.15
C ILE A 45 8.91 -5.26 4.04
N ALA A 46 7.87 -5.89 3.52
CA ALA A 46 6.71 -6.29 4.30
C ALA A 46 7.10 -7.33 5.36
N CYS A 47 6.46 -7.27 6.52
CA CYS A 47 6.58 -8.25 7.58
C CYS A 47 5.85 -9.55 7.20
N TRP A 48 5.98 -10.60 8.02
CA TRP A 48 5.32 -11.87 7.78
C TRP A 48 3.78 -11.79 7.77
N ASP A 49 3.23 -10.79 8.45
CA ASP A 49 1.79 -10.55 8.58
C ASP A 49 1.26 -9.46 7.65
N GLU A 50 2.05 -9.08 6.66
CA GLU A 50 1.68 -8.12 5.62
C GLU A 50 1.66 -8.77 4.25
N ASP A 51 0.72 -8.34 3.42
CA ASP A 51 0.61 -8.69 2.02
C ASP A 51 0.09 -7.50 1.19
N THR A 52 -0.16 -7.72 -0.08
CA THR A 52 -0.72 -6.73 -1.00
C THR A 52 -2.04 -6.13 -0.49
N VAL A 53 -2.92 -6.96 0.10
CA VAL A 53 -4.23 -6.50 0.61
C VAL A 53 -4.06 -5.64 1.85
N THR A 54 -3.23 -6.07 2.80
CA THR A 54 -3.00 -5.32 4.04
C THR A 54 -2.33 -3.96 3.76
N MET A 55 -1.34 -3.93 2.87
CA MET A 55 -0.71 -2.68 2.44
C MET A 55 -1.68 -1.75 1.70
N ALA A 56 -2.56 -2.33 0.85
CA ALA A 56 -3.59 -1.56 0.15
C ALA A 56 -4.60 -0.93 1.12
N VAL A 57 -4.99 -1.63 2.19
CA VAL A 57 -5.86 -1.07 3.24
C VAL A 57 -5.18 0.11 3.93
N GLU A 58 -3.92 -0.03 4.34
CA GLU A 58 -3.22 1.05 5.05
C GLU A 58 -2.98 2.28 4.15
N ALA A 59 -2.60 2.09 2.88
CA ALA A 59 -2.48 3.21 1.92
C ALA A 59 -3.82 3.91 1.67
N SER A 60 -4.91 3.14 1.61
CA SER A 60 -6.26 3.69 1.46
C SER A 60 -6.70 4.47 2.69
N ARG A 61 -6.40 3.99 3.90
CA ARG A 61 -6.70 4.70 5.15
C ARG A 61 -5.94 6.02 5.22
N ASP A 62 -4.68 6.01 4.82
CA ASP A 62 -3.85 7.23 4.73
C ASP A 62 -4.46 8.22 3.74
N CYS A 63 -4.84 7.78 2.54
CA CYS A 63 -5.51 8.59 1.51
C CYS A 63 -6.84 9.20 2.00
N LEU A 64 -7.61 8.43 2.77
CA LEU A 64 -8.96 8.80 3.21
C LEU A 64 -8.99 9.50 4.58
N THR A 65 -7.84 9.96 5.09
CA THR A 65 -7.74 10.69 6.36
C THR A 65 -8.65 11.90 6.36
N GLY A 66 -9.57 11.96 7.32
CA GLY A 66 -10.53 13.06 7.48
C GLY A 66 -11.66 13.14 6.45
N LEU A 67 -11.75 12.20 5.49
CA LEU A 67 -12.77 12.21 4.45
C LEU A 67 -13.98 11.34 4.79
N ASP A 68 -15.15 11.76 4.34
CA ASP A 68 -16.38 10.96 4.36
C ASP A 68 -16.32 9.86 3.29
N ARG A 69 -16.23 8.59 3.73
CA ARG A 69 -16.11 7.43 2.85
C ARG A 69 -17.43 7.06 2.15
N THR A 70 -18.57 7.61 2.56
CA THR A 70 -19.89 7.24 2.02
C THR A 70 -20.09 7.70 0.57
N ALA A 71 -19.35 8.72 0.13
CA ALA A 71 -19.41 9.24 -1.23
C ALA A 71 -18.60 8.41 -2.25
N ILE A 72 -17.80 7.42 -1.80
CA ILE A 72 -16.97 6.58 -2.68
C ILE A 72 -17.86 5.61 -3.42
N ALA A 73 -17.88 5.70 -4.77
CA ALA A 73 -18.74 4.91 -5.65
C ALA A 73 -18.02 3.69 -6.27
N GLY A 74 -16.71 3.59 -6.11
CA GLY A 74 -15.97 2.43 -6.60
C GLY A 74 -14.57 2.32 -6.04
N ILE A 75 -14.00 1.11 -6.14
CA ILE A 75 -12.63 0.79 -5.76
C ILE A 75 -11.98 -0.09 -6.83
N SER A 76 -10.75 0.25 -7.22
CA SER A 76 -9.90 -0.57 -8.09
C SER A 76 -8.61 -0.89 -7.37
N LEU A 77 -8.25 -2.18 -7.28
CA LEU A 77 -6.97 -2.64 -6.72
C LEU A 77 -6.07 -3.11 -7.85
N ALA A 78 -4.97 -2.40 -8.08
CA ALA A 78 -3.97 -2.72 -9.08
C ALA A 78 -2.78 -3.43 -8.45
N SER A 79 -2.43 -4.62 -8.96
CA SER A 79 -1.31 -5.39 -8.44
C SER A 79 -0.89 -6.52 -9.38
N THR A 80 0.37 -6.89 -9.34
CA THR A 80 0.89 -8.12 -9.97
C THR A 80 1.07 -9.26 -8.96
N THR A 81 0.76 -9.02 -7.68
CA THR A 81 1.01 -9.95 -6.56
C THR A 81 -0.20 -10.11 -5.65
N LEU A 82 -1.40 -10.14 -6.24
CA LEU A 82 -2.64 -10.40 -5.50
C LEU A 82 -2.59 -11.77 -4.81
N PRO A 83 -3.02 -11.88 -3.54
CA PRO A 83 -3.00 -13.15 -2.81
C PRO A 83 -3.99 -14.17 -3.38
N TYR A 84 -5.03 -13.74 -4.05
CA TYR A 84 -6.01 -14.62 -4.69
C TYR A 84 -6.11 -14.37 -6.18
N ALA A 85 -5.98 -15.43 -6.97
CA ALA A 85 -6.22 -15.40 -8.40
C ALA A 85 -7.73 -15.34 -8.74
N ASP A 86 -8.56 -15.97 -7.91
CA ASP A 86 -10.04 -16.03 -8.07
C ASP A 86 -10.71 -15.79 -6.70
N ARG A 87 -10.70 -14.58 -6.28
CA ARG A 87 -11.45 -13.95 -5.18
C ARG A 87 -11.24 -12.45 -5.32
N LEU A 88 -12.30 -11.66 -5.23
CA LEU A 88 -12.20 -10.21 -5.36
C LEU A 88 -11.36 -9.61 -4.22
N ASN A 89 -10.08 -9.30 -4.51
CA ASN A 89 -9.15 -8.77 -3.52
C ASN A 89 -9.51 -7.33 -3.11
N SER A 90 -9.95 -6.50 -4.07
CA SER A 90 -10.49 -5.17 -3.78
C SER A 90 -11.73 -5.21 -2.87
N GLY A 91 -12.49 -6.32 -2.89
CA GLY A 91 -13.58 -6.57 -1.97
C GLY A 91 -13.12 -6.74 -0.52
N LEU A 92 -11.95 -7.32 -0.29
CA LEU A 92 -11.34 -7.40 1.05
C LEU A 92 -10.95 -6.01 1.56
N VAL A 93 -10.33 -5.20 0.71
CA VAL A 93 -9.97 -3.80 1.02
C VAL A 93 -11.23 -2.99 1.33
N LYS A 94 -12.27 -3.12 0.51
CA LYS A 94 -13.58 -2.49 0.71
C LYS A 94 -14.18 -2.80 2.08
N GLU A 95 -14.20 -4.08 2.48
CA GLU A 95 -14.74 -4.48 3.80
C GLU A 95 -13.90 -3.94 4.97
N ALA A 96 -12.57 -3.95 4.85
CA ALA A 96 -11.68 -3.40 5.87
C ALA A 96 -11.85 -1.86 6.04
N LEU A 97 -12.15 -1.16 4.96
CA LEU A 97 -12.40 0.28 4.97
C LEU A 97 -13.84 0.65 5.38
N CYS A 98 -14.72 -0.32 5.60
CA CYS A 98 -16.15 -0.11 5.85
C CYS A 98 -16.85 0.72 4.77
N LEU A 99 -16.44 0.58 3.49
CA LEU A 99 -17.13 1.27 2.40
C LEU A 99 -18.52 0.69 2.16
N GLU A 100 -19.40 1.50 1.58
CA GLU A 100 -20.78 1.12 1.27
C GLU A 100 -20.85 -0.14 0.38
N THR A 101 -21.99 -0.84 0.42
CA THR A 101 -22.17 -2.09 -0.35
C THR A 101 -22.54 -1.85 -1.79
N ASN A 102 -23.04 -0.68 -2.14
CA ASN A 102 -23.53 -0.31 -3.47
C ASN A 102 -22.46 0.39 -4.34
N LEU A 103 -21.23 -0.05 -4.24
CA LEU A 103 -20.12 0.45 -5.06
C LEU A 103 -19.62 -0.62 -6.04
N THR A 104 -18.90 -0.18 -7.09
CA THR A 104 -18.19 -1.07 -8.00
C THR A 104 -16.82 -1.44 -7.43
N ALA A 105 -16.41 -2.69 -7.64
CA ALA A 105 -15.08 -3.14 -7.21
C ALA A 105 -14.45 -4.02 -8.29
N ASN A 106 -13.16 -3.82 -8.57
CA ASN A 106 -12.42 -4.62 -9.52
C ASN A 106 -10.94 -4.75 -9.13
N ASP A 107 -10.31 -5.84 -9.59
CA ASP A 107 -8.88 -6.06 -9.50
C ASP A 107 -8.26 -5.88 -10.88
N GLN A 108 -7.17 -5.11 -10.98
CA GLN A 108 -6.38 -4.94 -12.20
C GLN A 108 -5.00 -5.57 -12.03
N THR A 109 -4.62 -6.42 -12.97
CA THR A 109 -3.36 -7.18 -12.92
C THR A 109 -2.75 -7.35 -14.31
N GLY A 110 -1.66 -8.10 -14.41
CA GLY A 110 -1.07 -8.52 -15.69
C GLY A 110 0.00 -7.59 -16.25
N SER A 111 0.27 -6.43 -15.61
CA SER A 111 1.34 -5.52 -16.03
C SER A 111 1.77 -4.62 -14.88
N LEU A 112 3.04 -4.19 -14.87
CA LEU A 112 3.53 -3.21 -13.90
C LEU A 112 2.91 -1.81 -14.07
N ARG A 113 2.27 -1.53 -15.20
CA ARG A 113 1.46 -0.31 -15.40
C ARG A 113 0.00 -0.43 -14.98
N ALA A 114 -0.39 -1.54 -14.32
CA ALA A 114 -1.77 -1.73 -13.86
C ALA A 114 -2.27 -0.55 -13.00
N GLY A 115 -1.40 0.04 -12.16
CA GLY A 115 -1.74 1.22 -11.34
C GLY A 115 -2.07 2.46 -12.19
N THR A 116 -1.26 2.81 -13.18
CA THR A 116 -1.52 3.95 -14.06
C THR A 116 -2.71 3.71 -14.98
N SER A 117 -2.88 2.49 -15.47
CA SER A 117 -4.04 2.11 -16.29
C SER A 117 -5.34 2.19 -15.49
N ALA A 118 -5.35 1.74 -14.21
CA ALA A 118 -6.49 1.91 -13.30
C ALA A 118 -6.82 3.39 -13.08
N LEU A 119 -5.78 4.21 -12.88
CA LEU A 119 -5.92 5.64 -12.67
C LEU A 119 -6.53 6.33 -13.90
N ILE A 120 -6.09 5.98 -15.11
CA ILE A 120 -6.67 6.50 -16.36
C ILE A 120 -8.16 6.14 -16.49
N GLN A 121 -8.51 4.88 -16.17
CA GLN A 121 -9.91 4.44 -16.23
C GLN A 121 -10.79 5.22 -15.26
N ALA A 122 -10.31 5.43 -14.02
CA ALA A 122 -11.02 6.20 -13.01
C ALA A 122 -11.18 7.68 -13.40
N LEU A 123 -10.13 8.31 -13.96
CA LEU A 123 -10.15 9.71 -14.42
C LEU A 123 -11.09 9.96 -15.62
N ASN A 124 -11.36 8.95 -16.42
CA ASN A 124 -12.35 9.00 -17.51
C ASN A 124 -13.80 8.79 -17.01
N GLY A 125 -13.99 8.43 -15.76
CA GLY A 125 -15.28 8.28 -15.10
C GLY A 125 -15.81 9.60 -14.54
N THR A 126 -17.05 9.55 -14.03
CA THR A 126 -17.74 10.71 -13.44
C THR A 126 -18.04 10.56 -11.96
N THR A 127 -17.84 9.37 -11.41
CA THR A 127 -18.12 9.04 -10.01
C THR A 127 -16.81 8.92 -9.21
N PRO A 128 -16.83 9.24 -7.89
CA PRO A 128 -15.64 9.10 -7.05
C PRO A 128 -15.15 7.65 -7.02
N GLN A 129 -13.87 7.45 -7.35
CA GLN A 129 -13.21 6.14 -7.43
C GLN A 129 -11.93 6.14 -6.59
N LEU A 130 -11.80 5.16 -5.72
CA LEU A 130 -10.56 4.90 -5.00
C LEU A 130 -9.69 3.94 -5.82
N VAL A 131 -8.59 4.44 -6.35
CA VAL A 131 -7.59 3.64 -7.08
C VAL A 131 -6.48 3.31 -6.12
N VAL A 132 -6.24 2.04 -5.88
CA VAL A 132 -5.18 1.55 -4.98
C VAL A 132 -4.22 0.69 -5.78
N ALA A 133 -2.94 0.90 -5.62
CA ALA A 133 -1.91 0.03 -6.18
C ALA A 133 -1.01 -0.49 -5.07
N ALA A 134 -0.72 -1.80 -5.06
CA ALA A 134 0.11 -2.43 -4.04
C ALA A 134 0.82 -3.65 -4.63
N ASP A 135 2.11 -3.80 -4.36
CA ASP A 135 2.86 -5.00 -4.76
C ASP A 135 3.81 -5.47 -3.66
N LEU A 136 3.89 -6.78 -3.52
CA LEU A 136 4.83 -7.52 -2.70
C LEU A 136 5.55 -8.52 -3.60
N ARG A 137 6.55 -8.05 -4.34
CA ARG A 137 7.23 -8.89 -5.34
C ARG A 137 8.24 -9.83 -4.69
N LYS A 138 8.25 -11.07 -5.15
CA LYS A 138 9.24 -12.08 -4.75
C LYS A 138 10.36 -12.13 -5.76
N ALA A 139 11.59 -11.91 -5.31
CA ALA A 139 12.79 -12.11 -6.10
C ALA A 139 13.51 -13.38 -5.66
N ARG A 140 14.13 -14.06 -6.60
CA ARG A 140 14.96 -15.22 -6.30
C ARG A 140 16.17 -14.79 -5.46
N PRO A 141 16.52 -15.52 -4.38
CA PRO A 141 17.72 -15.22 -3.60
C PRO A 141 18.98 -15.11 -4.47
N ALA A 142 19.84 -14.16 -4.12
CA ALA A 142 21.06 -13.81 -4.86
C ALA A 142 20.82 -13.28 -6.29
N SER A 143 19.63 -12.77 -6.60
CA SER A 143 19.33 -12.06 -7.85
C SER A 143 19.44 -10.54 -7.67
N GLU A 144 19.54 -9.82 -8.80
CA GLU A 144 19.46 -8.36 -8.82
C GLU A 144 18.12 -7.86 -8.25
N GLY A 145 17.02 -8.52 -8.62
CA GLY A 145 15.68 -8.19 -8.11
C GLY A 145 15.59 -8.21 -6.59
N GLU A 146 16.32 -9.10 -5.92
CA GLU A 146 16.33 -9.16 -4.46
C GLU A 146 16.92 -7.91 -3.81
N LEU A 147 17.81 -7.17 -4.49
CA LEU A 147 18.37 -5.93 -4.00
C LEU A 147 17.53 -4.71 -4.39
N VAL A 148 16.93 -4.71 -5.60
CA VAL A 148 16.30 -3.50 -6.16
C VAL A 148 14.79 -3.42 -5.97
N GLN A 149 14.09 -4.56 -5.84
CA GLN A 149 12.64 -4.56 -5.58
C GLN A 149 12.34 -4.13 -4.13
N GLY A 150 11.19 -3.49 -3.92
CA GLY A 150 10.69 -3.09 -2.60
C GLY A 150 9.18 -3.32 -2.50
N ASP A 151 8.64 -3.22 -1.31
CA ASP A 151 7.22 -3.40 -1.05
C ASP A 151 6.60 -2.06 -0.66
N ALA A 152 5.50 -1.70 -1.28
CA ALA A 152 4.73 -0.51 -0.94
C ALA A 152 3.33 -0.57 -1.54
N ALA A 153 2.50 0.35 -1.08
CA ALA A 153 1.19 0.66 -1.67
C ALA A 153 0.99 2.17 -1.75
N ALA A 154 0.15 2.58 -2.70
CA ALA A 154 -0.33 3.94 -2.81
C ALA A 154 -1.81 3.94 -3.18
N ALA A 155 -2.54 4.95 -2.73
CA ALA A 155 -3.96 5.13 -3.03
C ALA A 155 -4.22 6.55 -3.53
N ILE A 156 -5.05 6.66 -4.56
CA ILE A 156 -5.46 7.93 -5.17
C ILE A 156 -6.99 7.95 -5.21
N LEU A 157 -7.60 8.92 -4.58
CA LEU A 157 -9.03 9.19 -4.71
C LEU A 157 -9.26 10.13 -5.87
N VAL A 158 -10.02 9.67 -6.85
CA VAL A 158 -10.33 10.41 -8.08
C VAL A 158 -11.79 10.81 -8.09
N GLY A 159 -12.11 11.99 -8.60
CA GLY A 159 -13.50 12.42 -8.78
C GLY A 159 -13.58 13.80 -9.41
N GLN A 160 -14.78 14.39 -9.34
CA GLN A 160 -15.04 15.72 -9.82
C GLN A 160 -15.16 16.71 -8.65
N ALA A 161 -14.75 17.94 -8.85
CA ALA A 161 -14.91 19.00 -7.84
C ALA A 161 -16.37 19.11 -7.37
N GLY A 162 -16.57 19.28 -6.06
CA GLY A 162 -17.90 19.51 -5.47
C GLY A 162 -18.79 18.26 -5.34
N GLN A 163 -18.21 17.05 -5.27
CA GLN A 163 -18.93 15.78 -5.02
C GLN A 163 -19.00 15.38 -3.54
N GLY A 164 -18.80 16.32 -2.61
CA GLY A 164 -18.84 16.05 -1.16
C GLY A 164 -17.54 15.52 -0.57
N LEU A 165 -16.47 15.40 -1.38
CA LEU A 165 -15.16 14.89 -0.99
C LEU A 165 -14.06 15.99 -0.99
N GLY A 166 -14.45 17.26 -0.95
CA GLY A 166 -13.53 18.39 -0.99
C GLY A 166 -13.22 18.90 -2.40
N GLU A 167 -12.19 19.72 -2.49
CA GLU A 167 -11.68 20.28 -3.72
C GLU A 167 -10.60 19.35 -4.33
N LEU A 168 -10.34 19.52 -5.62
CA LEU A 168 -9.28 18.76 -6.27
C LEU A 168 -7.90 19.20 -5.76
N ALA A 169 -7.05 18.26 -5.38
CA ALA A 169 -5.63 18.51 -5.14
C ALA A 169 -4.88 18.75 -6.47
N ALA A 170 -5.29 18.04 -7.53
CA ALA A 170 -4.75 18.26 -8.86
C ALA A 170 -5.80 17.98 -9.94
N THR A 171 -5.88 18.86 -10.94
CA THR A 171 -6.76 18.71 -12.10
C THR A 171 -6.10 17.81 -13.14
N PHE A 172 -6.85 16.87 -13.68
CA PHE A 172 -6.42 16.02 -14.78
C PHE A 172 -6.50 16.78 -16.10
N LEU A 173 -5.38 16.89 -16.81
CA LEU A 173 -5.29 17.59 -18.09
C LEU A 173 -5.38 16.66 -19.31
N GLY A 174 -5.10 15.37 -19.11
CA GLY A 174 -5.20 14.35 -20.14
C GLY A 174 -4.18 13.24 -20.00
N SER A 175 -4.29 12.23 -20.86
CA SER A 175 -3.38 11.09 -20.91
C SER A 175 -3.11 10.61 -22.32
N HIS A 176 -2.03 9.86 -22.48
CA HIS A 176 -1.69 9.14 -23.69
C HIS A 176 -1.15 7.76 -23.34
N SER A 177 -1.67 6.72 -23.99
CA SER A 177 -1.26 5.34 -23.78
C SER A 177 -0.84 4.68 -25.07
N VAL A 178 0.19 3.83 -24.99
CA VAL A 178 0.66 2.95 -26.06
C VAL A 178 0.71 1.53 -25.50
N THR A 179 0.13 0.57 -26.20
CA THR A 179 0.18 -0.84 -25.82
C THR A 179 0.97 -1.62 -26.87
N ILE A 180 2.04 -2.29 -26.42
CA ILE A 180 2.94 -3.07 -27.28
C ILE A 180 3.27 -4.35 -26.49
N ASP A 181 3.16 -5.51 -27.13
CA ASP A 181 3.60 -6.78 -26.56
C ASP A 181 5.14 -6.83 -26.49
N PHE A 182 5.67 -6.14 -25.48
CA PHE A 182 7.08 -6.04 -25.19
C PHE A 182 7.39 -6.77 -23.88
N VAL A 183 8.05 -7.93 -23.99
CA VAL A 183 8.36 -8.75 -22.84
C VAL A 183 9.65 -8.29 -22.18
N ASP A 184 9.55 -7.46 -21.15
CA ASP A 184 10.67 -7.08 -20.28
C ASP A 184 10.88 -8.13 -19.18
N HIS A 185 9.80 -8.65 -18.64
CA HIS A 185 9.75 -9.77 -17.71
C HIS A 185 8.38 -10.45 -17.83
N PHE A 186 8.29 -11.64 -17.28
CA PHE A 186 7.01 -12.35 -17.15
C PHE A 186 7.02 -13.28 -15.95
N ARG A 187 5.83 -13.63 -15.48
CA ARG A 187 5.60 -14.68 -14.48
C ARG A 187 4.32 -15.42 -14.84
N SER A 188 4.42 -16.74 -15.04
CA SER A 188 3.22 -17.58 -15.17
C SER A 188 2.56 -17.80 -13.82
N THR A 189 1.31 -18.26 -13.82
CA THR A 189 0.56 -18.57 -12.59
C THR A 189 1.18 -19.68 -11.73
N SER A 190 2.03 -20.53 -12.33
CA SER A 190 2.75 -21.61 -11.65
C SER A 190 4.15 -21.22 -11.16
N ALA A 191 4.60 -20.00 -11.42
CA ALA A 191 5.95 -19.55 -11.06
C ALA A 191 5.90 -18.61 -9.85
N ASP A 192 6.84 -18.82 -8.89
CA ASP A 192 6.97 -17.95 -7.70
C ASP A 192 7.75 -16.67 -8.00
N PHE A 193 8.58 -16.66 -9.03
CA PHE A 193 9.52 -15.59 -9.33
C PHE A 193 9.32 -15.05 -10.74
N ASP A 194 9.53 -13.75 -10.89
CA ASP A 194 9.61 -13.14 -12.20
C ASP A 194 10.81 -13.68 -12.98
N TYR A 195 10.63 -13.90 -14.26
CA TYR A 195 11.72 -14.15 -15.21
C TYR A 195 11.99 -12.85 -15.96
N GLY A 196 13.12 -12.21 -15.66
CA GLY A 196 13.58 -10.99 -16.35
C GLY A 196 14.28 -11.31 -17.67
N TRP A 197 14.06 -10.46 -18.68
CA TRP A 197 14.74 -10.56 -19.96
C TRP A 197 16.08 -9.82 -19.94
N GLU A 198 16.73 -9.62 -21.10
CA GLU A 198 18.04 -8.99 -21.20
C GLU A 198 17.97 -7.48 -20.86
N SER A 199 18.66 -7.04 -19.81
CA SER A 199 18.59 -5.69 -19.27
C SER A 199 18.97 -4.58 -20.28
N ARG A 200 19.94 -4.89 -21.17
CA ARG A 200 20.36 -3.94 -22.22
C ARG A 200 19.25 -3.72 -23.24
N TRP A 201 18.59 -4.81 -23.66
CA TRP A 201 17.48 -4.75 -24.61
C TRP A 201 16.27 -4.03 -24.00
N ILE A 202 15.96 -4.31 -22.72
CA ILE A 202 14.89 -3.61 -21.98
C ILE A 202 15.17 -2.10 -21.94
N ARG A 203 16.42 -1.71 -21.64
CA ARG A 203 16.81 -0.30 -21.63
C ARG A 203 16.68 0.36 -23.02
N ASP A 204 17.22 -0.28 -24.06
CA ASP A 204 17.35 0.32 -25.38
C ASP A 204 16.01 0.32 -26.14
N GLU A 205 15.29 -0.78 -26.16
CA GLU A 205 14.00 -0.89 -26.86
C GLU A 205 12.83 -0.43 -25.95
N GLY A 206 12.75 -0.94 -24.71
CA GLY A 206 11.66 -0.65 -23.80
C GLY A 206 11.68 0.78 -23.29
N HIS A 207 12.72 1.14 -22.54
CA HIS A 207 12.74 2.46 -21.92
C HIS A 207 13.03 3.57 -22.92
N THR A 208 14.05 3.43 -23.77
CA THR A 208 14.47 4.52 -24.65
C THR A 208 13.51 4.72 -25.82
N LYS A 209 13.11 3.66 -26.51
CA LYS A 209 12.26 3.79 -27.71
C LYS A 209 10.77 3.83 -27.34
N ILE A 210 10.26 2.83 -26.62
CA ILE A 210 8.82 2.74 -26.32
C ILE A 210 8.42 3.85 -25.37
N LEU A 211 8.98 3.89 -24.14
CA LEU A 211 8.61 4.90 -23.15
C LEU A 211 9.01 6.30 -23.61
N GLY A 212 10.22 6.48 -24.12
CA GLY A 212 10.69 7.78 -24.63
C GLY A 212 9.89 8.28 -25.82
N GLY A 213 9.45 7.41 -26.72
CA GLY A 213 8.52 7.73 -27.81
C GLY A 213 7.16 8.17 -27.28
N THR A 214 6.58 7.39 -26.37
CA THR A 214 5.29 7.69 -25.75
C THR A 214 5.29 9.01 -24.99
N LEU A 215 6.37 9.34 -24.28
CA LEU A 215 6.53 10.64 -23.61
C LEU A 215 6.48 11.81 -24.59
N LYS A 216 7.20 11.73 -25.70
CA LYS A 216 7.22 12.78 -26.75
C LYS A 216 5.85 12.95 -27.42
N GLU A 217 5.20 11.84 -27.74
CA GLU A 217 3.86 11.85 -28.30
C GLU A 217 2.83 12.44 -27.33
N ALA A 218 2.92 12.08 -26.03
CA ALA A 218 2.06 12.61 -24.99
C ALA A 218 2.19 14.14 -24.88
N LEU A 219 3.41 14.67 -24.78
CA LEU A 219 3.64 16.12 -24.71
C LEU A 219 3.03 16.84 -25.93
N THR A 220 3.22 16.28 -27.13
CA THR A 220 2.64 16.83 -28.36
C THR A 220 1.12 16.83 -28.36
N LYS A 221 0.51 15.69 -28.01
CA LYS A 221 -0.97 15.51 -27.99
C LYS A 221 -1.63 16.36 -26.92
N LEU A 222 -0.97 16.55 -25.78
CA LEU A 222 -1.49 17.34 -24.66
C LEU A 222 -1.18 18.85 -24.81
N GLY A 223 -0.47 19.24 -25.86
CA GLY A 223 -0.19 20.66 -26.17
C GLY A 223 0.74 21.33 -25.17
N VAL A 224 1.66 20.58 -24.56
CA VAL A 224 2.65 21.09 -23.60
C VAL A 224 4.07 20.78 -24.08
N THR A 225 5.02 21.58 -23.63
CA THR A 225 6.45 21.34 -23.87
C THR A 225 7.11 20.71 -22.63
N GLY A 226 8.26 20.08 -22.81
CA GLY A 226 9.03 19.58 -21.66
C GLY A 226 9.41 20.67 -20.66
N ALA A 227 9.61 21.89 -21.12
CA ALA A 227 9.94 23.04 -20.26
C ALA A 227 8.78 23.48 -19.33
N ASP A 228 7.54 23.09 -19.66
CA ASP A 228 6.36 23.39 -18.86
C ASP A 228 6.17 22.41 -17.69
N ILE A 229 6.95 21.32 -17.64
CA ILE A 229 6.82 20.28 -16.61
C ILE A 229 7.65 20.67 -15.38
N ASP A 230 7.00 20.73 -14.22
CA ASP A 230 7.61 21.05 -12.93
C ASP A 230 7.97 19.77 -12.14
N HIS A 231 7.19 18.68 -12.31
CA HIS A 231 7.46 17.38 -11.71
C HIS A 231 7.33 16.27 -12.77
N ALA A 232 8.44 15.64 -13.12
CA ALA A 232 8.50 14.51 -14.04
C ALA A 232 8.71 13.21 -13.26
N ILE A 233 7.68 12.38 -13.20
CA ILE A 233 7.68 11.07 -12.52
C ILE A 233 7.92 10.00 -13.57
N ILE A 234 9.14 9.45 -13.60
CA ILE A 234 9.58 8.39 -14.50
C ILE A 234 10.06 7.22 -13.63
N PRO A 235 9.17 6.24 -13.29
CA PRO A 235 9.41 5.22 -12.29
C PRO A 235 10.33 4.09 -12.80
N ILE A 236 11.51 4.44 -13.28
CA ILE A 236 12.52 3.50 -13.77
C ILE A 236 13.71 3.50 -12.82
N ALA A 237 13.98 2.35 -12.21
CA ALA A 237 15.05 2.19 -11.21
C ALA A 237 16.46 2.14 -11.84
N VAL A 238 16.57 2.05 -13.17
CA VAL A 238 17.86 2.01 -13.85
C VAL A 238 18.49 3.39 -13.85
N ARG A 239 19.65 3.49 -13.19
CA ARG A 239 20.36 4.75 -12.99
C ARG A 239 20.62 5.49 -14.32
N GLY A 240 20.30 6.78 -14.34
CA GLY A 240 20.52 7.68 -15.48
C GLY A 240 19.48 7.57 -16.61
N VAL A 241 18.57 6.59 -16.55
CA VAL A 241 17.50 6.43 -17.55
C VAL A 241 16.43 7.51 -17.40
N PRO A 242 15.88 7.80 -16.21
CA PRO A 242 14.90 8.87 -16.03
C PRO A 242 15.42 10.23 -16.54
N GLU A 243 16.65 10.60 -16.18
CA GLU A 243 17.29 11.84 -16.57
C GLU A 243 17.51 11.92 -18.09
N SER A 244 17.93 10.80 -18.70
CA SER A 244 18.13 10.71 -20.15
C SER A 244 16.81 10.87 -20.93
N LEU A 245 15.73 10.22 -20.45
CA LEU A 245 14.40 10.32 -21.03
C LEU A 245 13.87 11.76 -20.90
N ALA A 246 13.95 12.35 -19.72
CA ALA A 246 13.53 13.72 -19.46
C ALA A 246 14.27 14.70 -20.38
N LYS A 247 15.60 14.59 -20.46
CA LYS A 247 16.42 15.41 -21.38
C LYS A 247 15.98 15.27 -22.84
N SER A 248 15.67 14.04 -23.30
CA SER A 248 15.22 13.80 -24.67
C SER A 248 13.86 14.43 -25.00
N CYS A 249 13.08 14.75 -23.98
CA CYS A 249 11.78 15.42 -24.04
C CYS A 249 11.86 16.92 -23.75
N GLY A 250 13.03 17.48 -23.50
CA GLY A 250 13.22 18.90 -23.14
C GLY A 250 12.77 19.24 -21.72
N ILE A 251 12.60 18.24 -20.85
CA ILE A 251 12.24 18.41 -19.43
C ILE A 251 13.51 18.83 -18.67
N LYS A 252 13.37 19.80 -17.77
CA LYS A 252 14.46 20.32 -16.95
C LYS A 252 14.98 19.24 -15.98
N PRO A 253 16.29 19.15 -15.73
CA PRO A 253 16.84 18.14 -14.79
C PRO A 253 16.24 18.23 -13.39
N GLU A 254 15.99 19.43 -12.89
CA GLU A 254 15.40 19.69 -11.57
C GLU A 254 13.94 19.24 -11.44
N ALA A 255 13.24 19.07 -12.56
CA ALA A 255 11.88 18.55 -12.57
C ALA A 255 11.82 17.01 -12.41
N VAL A 256 12.92 16.29 -12.66
CA VAL A 256 12.96 14.83 -12.52
C VAL A 256 12.89 14.45 -11.05
N ARG A 257 11.84 13.72 -10.66
CA ARG A 257 11.63 13.32 -9.27
C ARG A 257 12.50 12.14 -8.91
N ASP A 258 12.96 12.10 -7.63
CA ASP A 258 13.68 10.97 -7.09
C ASP A 258 12.81 9.70 -7.20
N SER A 259 13.42 8.63 -7.69
CA SER A 259 12.72 7.35 -7.90
C SER A 259 12.43 6.57 -6.61
N LEU A 260 12.83 7.06 -5.44
CA LEU A 260 12.77 6.38 -4.14
C LEU A 260 13.47 5.00 -4.13
N SER A 261 14.15 4.64 -5.20
CA SER A 261 14.76 3.31 -5.37
C SER A 261 15.86 3.00 -4.35
N ALA A 262 16.53 4.02 -3.80
CA ALA A 262 17.60 3.86 -2.82
C ALA A 262 17.09 3.59 -1.40
N VAL A 263 15.84 3.95 -1.08
CA VAL A 263 15.25 3.91 0.27
C VAL A 263 14.00 3.02 0.37
N VAL A 264 13.28 2.83 -0.72
CA VAL A 264 12.10 1.95 -0.80
C VAL A 264 12.38 0.74 -1.67
N GLY A 265 13.00 0.94 -2.82
CA GLY A 265 13.11 -0.04 -3.91
C GLY A 265 11.97 0.12 -4.92
N ASP A 266 12.02 -0.66 -5.99
CA ASP A 266 10.98 -0.73 -7.03
C ASP A 266 9.77 -1.52 -6.50
N SER A 267 8.66 -0.85 -6.24
CA SER A 267 7.42 -1.44 -5.73
C SER A 267 6.41 -1.82 -6.83
N GLY A 268 6.89 -2.12 -8.03
CA GLY A 268 6.07 -2.68 -9.10
C GLY A 268 4.92 -1.78 -9.52
N ALA A 269 3.70 -2.33 -9.59
CA ALA A 269 2.51 -1.60 -10.01
C ALA A 269 2.16 -0.42 -9.09
N ALA A 270 2.61 -0.44 -7.84
CA ALA A 270 2.43 0.66 -6.89
C ALA A 270 3.40 1.82 -7.10
N HIS A 271 4.56 1.55 -7.71
CA HIS A 271 5.67 2.51 -7.75
C HIS A 271 5.33 3.85 -8.42
N PRO A 272 4.66 3.88 -9.58
CA PRO A 272 4.25 5.15 -10.21
C PRO A 272 3.32 5.99 -9.32
N LEU A 273 2.35 5.35 -8.64
CA LEU A 273 1.40 6.03 -7.78
C LEU A 273 2.04 6.49 -6.47
N LEU A 274 3.01 5.73 -5.95
CA LEU A 274 3.80 6.12 -4.79
C LEU A 274 4.62 7.38 -5.07
N MET A 275 5.29 7.43 -6.22
CA MET A 275 6.04 8.63 -6.66
C MET A 275 5.10 9.81 -6.95
N LEU A 276 3.88 9.56 -7.44
CA LEU A 276 2.86 10.59 -7.64
C LEU A 276 2.43 11.18 -6.29
N ALA A 277 2.17 10.35 -5.29
CA ALA A 277 1.83 10.80 -3.94
C ALA A 277 2.97 11.66 -3.36
N ALA A 278 4.22 11.22 -3.48
CA ALA A 278 5.38 12.00 -3.06
C ALA A 278 5.50 13.37 -3.78
N ALA A 279 5.23 13.39 -5.08
CA ALA A 279 5.26 14.64 -5.84
C ALA A 279 4.13 15.61 -5.43
N LEU A 280 2.93 15.09 -5.14
CA LEU A 280 1.79 15.89 -4.68
C LEU A 280 2.00 16.48 -3.27
N GLU A 281 2.80 15.83 -2.42
CA GLU A 281 3.18 16.38 -1.11
C GLU A 281 4.06 17.64 -1.23
N GLU A 282 4.84 17.75 -2.29
CA GLU A 282 5.81 18.84 -2.50
C GLU A 282 5.36 19.88 -3.55
N ALA A 283 4.36 19.55 -4.36
CA ALA A 283 3.88 20.39 -5.43
C ALA A 283 3.27 21.70 -4.93
N LYS A 284 3.39 22.75 -5.72
CA LYS A 284 2.80 24.06 -5.47
C LYS A 284 1.62 24.30 -6.42
N PRO A 285 0.68 25.15 -6.05
CA PRO A 285 -0.41 25.55 -6.95
C PRO A 285 0.11 26.00 -8.31
N GLY A 286 -0.46 25.41 -9.38
CA GLY A 286 -0.09 25.68 -10.75
C GLY A 286 0.97 24.75 -11.34
N ASP A 287 1.73 24.00 -10.51
CA ASP A 287 2.75 23.06 -10.99
C ASP A 287 2.14 21.99 -11.89
N LYS A 288 2.82 21.70 -13.00
CA LYS A 288 2.45 20.60 -13.90
C LYS A 288 3.22 19.34 -13.56
N ILE A 289 2.46 18.26 -13.31
CA ILE A 289 2.96 16.95 -12.89
C ILE A 289 2.74 15.97 -14.03
N LEU A 290 3.82 15.44 -14.58
CA LEU A 290 3.80 14.38 -15.59
C LEU A 290 4.11 13.05 -14.90
N LEU A 291 3.20 12.09 -15.05
CA LEU A 291 3.34 10.72 -14.55
C LEU A 291 3.50 9.75 -15.70
N ALA A 292 4.55 8.95 -15.69
CA ALA A 292 4.74 7.83 -16.61
C ALA A 292 4.51 6.49 -15.90
N GLY A 293 4.03 5.50 -16.65
CA GLY A 293 3.97 4.09 -16.27
C GLY A 293 4.49 3.24 -17.41
N PHE A 294 5.25 2.19 -17.11
CA PHE A 294 5.83 1.28 -18.11
C PHE A 294 5.52 -0.18 -17.78
N GLY A 295 5.16 -0.95 -18.81
CA GLY A 295 4.86 -2.38 -18.73
C GLY A 295 4.04 -2.83 -19.92
N GLN A 296 4.64 -3.56 -20.88
CA GLN A 296 4.05 -3.91 -22.18
C GLN A 296 3.41 -2.71 -22.89
N GLY A 297 4.19 -1.64 -23.03
CA GLY A 297 3.79 -0.33 -23.47
C GLY A 297 4.00 0.72 -22.39
N ALA A 298 3.36 1.87 -22.52
CA ALA A 298 3.49 2.96 -21.57
C ALA A 298 2.21 3.78 -21.44
N ASP A 299 1.96 4.29 -20.26
CA ASP A 299 0.94 5.30 -19.95
C ASP A 299 1.64 6.60 -19.57
N VAL A 300 1.12 7.73 -20.03
CA VAL A 300 1.57 9.07 -19.63
C VAL A 300 0.33 9.88 -19.26
N LEU A 301 0.32 10.45 -18.06
CA LEU A 301 -0.74 11.29 -17.53
C LEU A 301 -0.18 12.68 -17.20
N LEU A 302 -0.98 13.71 -17.38
CA LEU A 302 -0.65 15.07 -17.04
C LEU A 302 -1.69 15.65 -16.07
N PHE A 303 -1.19 16.25 -15.00
CA PHE A 303 -1.99 16.93 -13.99
C PHE A 303 -1.48 18.36 -13.78
N GLN A 304 -2.35 19.21 -13.23
CA GLN A 304 -1.99 20.52 -12.72
C GLN A 304 -2.42 20.62 -11.26
N ALA A 305 -1.48 20.91 -10.38
CA ALA A 305 -1.72 21.14 -8.98
C ALA A 305 -2.63 22.35 -8.77
N THR A 306 -3.56 22.25 -7.82
CA THR A 306 -4.49 23.34 -7.45
C THR A 306 -4.06 24.00 -6.15
N ASP A 307 -4.82 25.00 -5.69
CA ASP A 307 -4.61 25.62 -4.37
C ASP A 307 -4.82 24.66 -3.19
N SER A 308 -5.49 23.52 -3.43
CA SER A 308 -5.74 22.48 -2.43
C SER A 308 -4.71 21.34 -2.46
N VAL A 309 -3.61 21.48 -3.20
CA VAL A 309 -2.53 20.48 -3.24
C VAL A 309 -1.82 20.41 -1.89
N GLY A 310 -1.34 19.21 -1.56
CA GLY A 310 -0.68 18.92 -0.30
C GLY A 310 -1.44 17.87 0.51
N ARG A 311 -0.86 17.43 1.61
CA ARG A 311 -1.47 16.46 2.51
C ARG A 311 -2.00 17.13 3.79
N PRO A 312 -3.10 16.62 4.39
CA PRO A 312 -3.54 17.05 5.72
C PRO A 312 -2.45 16.77 6.77
N PRO A 313 -2.37 17.58 7.85
CA PRO A 313 -1.37 17.39 8.92
C PRO A 313 -1.41 16.00 9.58
N GLU A 314 -2.60 15.41 9.71
CA GLU A 314 -2.83 14.13 10.36
C GLU A 314 -2.48 12.93 9.45
N GLN A 315 -2.21 13.16 8.19
CA GLN A 315 -1.84 12.14 7.23
C GLN A 315 -0.34 11.88 7.26
N LEU A 316 0.08 10.61 7.28
CA LEU A 316 1.50 10.26 7.19
C LEU A 316 2.10 10.58 5.82
N GLY A 317 1.42 10.17 4.77
CA GLY A 317 1.92 10.28 3.41
C GLY A 317 3.24 9.54 3.19
N VAL A 318 3.90 9.80 2.08
CA VAL A 318 5.20 9.20 1.76
C VAL A 318 6.28 9.67 2.72
N ALA A 319 6.34 10.98 3.02
CA ALA A 319 7.36 11.55 3.89
C ALA A 319 7.30 10.98 5.32
N GLY A 320 6.10 10.83 5.90
CA GLY A 320 5.92 10.24 7.22
C GLY A 320 6.32 8.76 7.25
N HIS A 321 5.97 7.98 6.22
CA HIS A 321 6.38 6.58 6.11
C HIS A 321 7.91 6.42 5.95
N LEU A 322 8.57 7.33 5.24
CA LEU A 322 10.03 7.33 5.13
C LEU A 322 10.70 7.68 6.47
N ALA A 323 10.14 8.62 7.22
CA ALA A 323 10.65 9.01 8.54
C ALA A 323 10.55 7.89 9.60
N ARG A 324 9.61 6.94 9.44
CA ARG A 324 9.40 5.79 10.33
C ARG A 324 10.26 4.57 10.00
N ALA A 325 11.20 4.69 9.08
CA ALA A 325 12.06 3.61 8.63
C ALA A 325 12.86 2.96 9.77
N ARG A 326 12.79 1.63 9.88
CA ARG A 326 13.57 0.83 10.84
C ARG A 326 14.55 -0.06 10.07
N LYS A 327 15.84 0.19 10.22
CA LYS A 327 16.89 -0.59 9.56
C LYS A 327 16.86 -2.05 10.00
N ASP A 328 16.96 -2.95 9.05
CA ASP A 328 17.02 -4.38 9.24
C ASP A 328 18.21 -4.97 8.48
N THR A 329 19.05 -5.74 9.16
CA THR A 329 20.21 -6.44 8.59
C THR A 329 20.06 -7.95 8.65
N ASN A 330 18.91 -8.45 9.18
CA ASN A 330 18.69 -9.88 9.34
C ASN A 330 18.13 -10.49 8.04
N TYR A 331 19.05 -10.88 7.16
CA TYR A 331 18.72 -11.50 5.88
C TYR A 331 18.02 -12.85 6.04
N THR A 332 18.38 -13.66 7.04
CA THR A 332 17.73 -14.95 7.31
C THR A 332 16.26 -14.76 7.69
N ARG A 333 15.95 -13.78 8.55
CA ARG A 333 14.56 -13.43 8.90
C ARG A 333 13.77 -12.98 7.66
N PHE A 334 14.37 -12.15 6.81
CA PHE A 334 13.73 -11.74 5.56
C PHE A 334 13.37 -12.96 4.69
N LEU A 335 14.29 -13.90 4.48
CA LEU A 335 14.02 -15.12 3.71
C LEU A 335 12.90 -15.97 4.33
N PHE A 336 12.90 -16.09 5.66
CA PHE A 336 11.86 -16.82 6.38
C PHE A 336 10.49 -16.15 6.25
N HIS A 337 10.38 -14.84 6.44
CA HIS A 337 9.14 -14.08 6.28
C HIS A 337 8.60 -14.13 4.84
N ARG A 338 9.48 -14.32 3.85
CA ARG A 338 9.09 -14.48 2.43
C ARG A 338 8.72 -15.90 2.05
N GLY A 339 8.85 -16.86 2.97
CA GLY A 339 8.65 -18.28 2.66
C GLY A 339 9.72 -18.86 1.74
N LEU A 340 10.91 -18.23 1.69
CA LEU A 340 12.07 -18.67 0.88
C LEU A 340 13.05 -19.52 1.69
N LEU A 341 12.86 -19.58 3.00
CA LEU A 341 13.63 -20.41 3.92
C LEU A 341 12.65 -21.05 4.91
N ASP A 342 12.75 -22.36 5.07
CA ASP A 342 12.01 -23.07 6.11
C ASP A 342 12.93 -23.29 7.30
N LEU A 343 12.43 -22.91 8.49
CA LEU A 343 13.12 -23.09 9.76
C LEU A 343 12.39 -24.13 10.61
N GLU A 344 13.10 -24.75 11.54
CA GLU A 344 12.48 -25.62 12.55
C GLU A 344 11.52 -24.82 13.44
N LYS A 345 10.22 -25.08 13.29
CA LYS A 345 9.14 -24.36 13.99
C LYS A 345 8.70 -25.04 15.27
N GLY A 346 9.02 -26.33 15.42
CA GLY A 346 8.61 -27.14 16.53
C GLY A 346 7.11 -27.43 16.57
N MET A 347 6.71 -28.34 17.47
CA MET A 347 5.33 -28.81 17.59
C MET A 347 4.29 -27.73 17.92
N ARG A 348 4.73 -26.60 18.51
CA ARG A 348 3.82 -25.48 18.82
C ARG A 348 3.32 -24.73 17.60
N ALA A 349 3.96 -24.92 16.45
CA ALA A 349 3.52 -24.37 15.17
C ALA A 349 2.50 -25.25 14.44
N GLU A 350 2.27 -26.47 14.93
CA GLU A 350 1.30 -27.41 14.35
C GLU A 350 -0.12 -27.01 14.77
N MET A 351 -0.74 -26.12 14.03
CA MET A 351 -2.08 -25.61 14.29
C MET A 351 -3.00 -25.85 13.08
N ASP A 352 -4.23 -26.33 13.35
CA ASP A 352 -5.29 -26.41 12.34
C ASP A 352 -6.01 -25.07 12.25
N GLU A 353 -5.61 -24.28 11.28
CA GLU A 353 -6.07 -22.91 11.08
C GLU A 353 -7.33 -22.80 10.19
N LYS A 354 -8.26 -23.75 10.29
CA LYS A 354 -9.52 -23.72 9.52
C LYS A 354 -10.23 -22.38 9.58
N GLN A 355 -10.71 -21.93 8.42
CA GLN A 355 -11.56 -20.75 8.34
C GLN A 355 -13.01 -21.15 8.00
N PRO A 356 -13.95 -21.02 8.93
CA PRO A 356 -15.36 -21.23 8.63
C PRO A 356 -15.93 -20.02 7.88
N GLY A 357 -16.03 -20.11 6.54
CA GLY A 357 -16.47 -19.01 5.66
C GLY A 357 -17.85 -18.45 6.02
N THR A 358 -18.76 -19.31 6.52
CA THR A 358 -20.09 -18.86 6.97
C THR A 358 -20.02 -17.97 8.22
N SER A 359 -19.11 -18.26 9.14
CA SER A 359 -18.88 -17.43 10.32
C SER A 359 -18.22 -16.11 9.95
N LEU A 360 -17.22 -16.16 9.07
CA LEU A 360 -16.57 -14.95 8.53
C LEU A 360 -17.59 -14.01 7.87
N TYR A 361 -18.46 -14.54 7.00
CA TYR A 361 -19.48 -13.75 6.32
C TYR A 361 -20.44 -13.07 7.30
N ARG A 362 -20.95 -13.81 8.28
CA ARG A 362 -21.87 -13.26 9.29
C ARG A 362 -21.25 -12.18 10.17
N ASN A 363 -19.95 -12.33 10.47
CA ASN A 363 -19.22 -11.41 11.35
C ASN A 363 -18.28 -10.45 10.57
N ARG A 364 -18.45 -10.30 9.24
CA ARG A 364 -17.50 -9.58 8.40
C ARG A 364 -17.27 -8.14 8.85
N LYS A 365 -18.29 -7.43 9.33
CA LYS A 365 -18.13 -6.06 9.85
C LYS A 365 -17.19 -6.01 11.06
N ALA A 366 -17.37 -6.93 12.01
CA ALA A 366 -16.52 -7.02 13.19
C ALA A 366 -15.09 -7.48 12.84
N VAL A 367 -14.96 -8.50 11.98
CA VAL A 367 -13.66 -9.11 11.65
C VAL A 367 -12.86 -8.22 10.68
N MET A 368 -13.49 -7.78 9.60
CA MET A 368 -12.79 -7.01 8.55
C MET A 368 -12.77 -5.51 8.86
N GLY A 369 -13.87 -4.93 9.29
CA GLY A 369 -14.01 -3.49 9.53
C GLY A 369 -13.73 -3.05 10.96
N LEU A 370 -13.46 -3.97 11.90
CA LEU A 370 -13.36 -3.70 13.34
C LEU A 370 -14.55 -2.89 13.86
N VAL A 371 -15.76 -3.25 13.44
CA VAL A 371 -16.99 -2.58 13.85
C VAL A 371 -17.51 -3.20 15.14
N GLY A 372 -17.50 -2.41 16.20
CA GLY A 372 -18.14 -2.71 17.48
C GLY A 372 -19.58 -2.22 17.54
N GLY A 373 -20.13 -2.14 18.73
CA GLY A 373 -21.46 -1.61 19.00
C GLY A 373 -21.43 -0.44 19.99
N ARG A 374 -22.28 0.55 19.77
CA ARG A 374 -22.57 1.60 20.75
C ARG A 374 -24.05 1.54 21.14
N CYS A 375 -24.32 1.43 22.43
CA CYS A 375 -25.68 1.43 22.93
C CYS A 375 -26.33 2.83 22.74
N THR A 376 -27.45 2.90 22.04
CA THR A 376 -28.17 4.18 21.78
C THR A 376 -28.80 4.76 23.05
N LYS A 377 -28.98 3.96 24.12
CA LYS A 377 -29.54 4.43 25.40
C LYS A 377 -28.47 4.92 26.37
N THR A 378 -27.36 4.21 26.48
CA THR A 378 -26.33 4.48 27.50
C THR A 378 -25.05 5.08 26.93
N GLY A 379 -24.86 5.07 25.60
CA GLY A 379 -23.61 5.45 24.95
C GLY A 379 -22.46 4.45 25.13
N THR A 380 -22.69 3.35 25.89
CA THR A 380 -21.64 2.35 26.16
C THR A 380 -21.18 1.67 24.88
N VAL A 381 -19.87 1.70 24.61
CA VAL A 381 -19.24 1.05 23.47
C VAL A 381 -18.70 -0.33 23.86
N GLN A 382 -18.86 -1.29 22.97
CA GLN A 382 -18.38 -2.67 23.17
C GLN A 382 -17.86 -3.29 21.88
N PHE A 383 -16.96 -4.24 22.02
CA PHE A 383 -16.51 -5.09 20.93
C PHE A 383 -16.48 -6.57 21.42
N PRO A 384 -17.03 -7.52 20.66
CA PRO A 384 -17.84 -7.33 19.44
C PRO A 384 -19.22 -6.70 19.72
N LYS A 385 -19.89 -6.23 18.68
CA LYS A 385 -21.30 -5.85 18.72
C LYS A 385 -22.15 -7.11 19.02
N THR A 386 -23.02 -7.05 20.02
CA THR A 386 -23.95 -8.14 20.38
C THR A 386 -25.34 -7.58 20.63
N GLU A 387 -26.35 -8.46 20.70
CA GLU A 387 -27.73 -8.07 20.99
C GLU A 387 -27.91 -7.49 22.41
N ILE A 388 -27.04 -7.90 23.34
CA ILE A 388 -27.13 -7.48 24.75
C ILE A 388 -26.00 -6.49 25.05
N GLY A 389 -26.35 -5.36 25.64
CA GLY A 389 -25.39 -4.37 26.13
C GLY A 389 -24.57 -4.90 27.32
N VAL A 390 -23.27 -4.55 27.35
CA VAL A 390 -22.35 -4.95 28.44
C VAL A 390 -22.42 -4.05 29.66
N ASN A 391 -23.21 -2.97 29.61
CA ASN A 391 -23.38 -2.07 30.75
C ASN A 391 -24.08 -2.80 31.89
N ALA A 392 -23.40 -2.91 33.03
CA ALA A 392 -23.91 -3.64 34.20
C ALA A 392 -25.20 -3.05 34.77
N ASN A 393 -25.41 -1.73 34.58
CA ASN A 393 -26.57 -1.00 35.12
C ASN A 393 -27.77 -1.00 34.16
N ASP A 394 -27.55 -1.26 32.86
CA ASP A 394 -28.60 -1.35 31.85
C ASP A 394 -28.25 -2.38 30.79
N ARG A 395 -28.75 -3.61 30.95
CA ARG A 395 -28.57 -4.73 30.01
C ARG A 395 -29.59 -4.65 28.87
N SER A 396 -29.63 -3.52 28.18
CA SER A 396 -30.55 -3.31 27.07
C SER A 396 -30.33 -4.31 25.94
N GLN A 397 -31.41 -4.75 25.31
CA GLN A 397 -31.41 -5.64 24.16
C GLN A 397 -31.76 -4.84 22.88
N GLY A 398 -31.12 -5.20 21.74
CA GLY A 398 -31.42 -4.62 20.44
C GLY A 398 -31.13 -3.11 20.33
N THR A 399 -30.29 -2.56 21.18
CA THR A 399 -29.98 -1.11 21.23
C THR A 399 -28.62 -0.75 20.68
N GLN A 400 -27.91 -1.72 20.07
CA GLN A 400 -26.55 -1.49 19.57
C GLN A 400 -26.57 -0.99 18.12
N GLU A 401 -26.06 0.21 17.88
CA GLU A 401 -25.71 0.71 16.54
C GLU A 401 -24.27 0.35 16.16
N ASP A 402 -23.94 0.33 14.87
CA ASP A 402 -22.58 0.08 14.39
C ASP A 402 -21.65 1.22 14.84
N TYR A 403 -20.49 0.85 15.40
CA TYR A 403 -19.49 1.80 15.88
C TYR A 403 -18.10 1.38 15.39
N PRO A 404 -17.54 2.03 14.34
CA PRO A 404 -16.21 1.74 13.83
C PRO A 404 -15.12 2.05 14.83
N LEU A 405 -14.21 1.12 15.06
CA LEU A 405 -13.07 1.24 15.99
C LEU A 405 -11.71 1.33 15.29
N ALA A 406 -11.65 0.97 14.00
CA ALA A 406 -10.39 0.86 13.26
C ALA A 406 -9.55 2.15 13.24
N ASP A 407 -10.22 3.31 13.19
CA ASP A 407 -9.55 4.62 13.13
C ASP A 407 -9.48 5.31 14.51
N LYS A 408 -9.83 4.60 15.61
CA LYS A 408 -9.73 5.12 16.96
C LYS A 408 -8.37 4.82 17.57
N ILE A 409 -7.84 5.80 18.30
CA ILE A 409 -6.67 5.56 19.17
C ILE A 409 -7.11 4.70 20.36
N ALA A 410 -6.24 3.79 20.76
CA ALA A 410 -6.42 2.96 21.94
C ALA A 410 -5.21 3.09 22.87
N LYS A 411 -5.36 2.68 24.14
CA LYS A 411 -4.28 2.67 25.12
C LYS A 411 -4.09 1.27 25.67
N ILE A 412 -2.85 0.84 25.86
CA ILE A 412 -2.52 -0.44 26.48
C ILE A 412 -2.97 -0.41 27.94
N VAL A 413 -3.78 -1.39 28.34
CA VAL A 413 -4.22 -1.63 29.74
C VAL A 413 -3.34 -2.68 30.39
N THR A 414 -3.12 -3.79 29.70
CA THR A 414 -2.21 -4.87 30.10
C THR A 414 -1.50 -5.40 28.87
N TYR A 415 -0.32 -6.00 29.07
CA TYR A 415 0.37 -6.69 27.98
C TYR A 415 1.23 -7.83 28.49
N THR A 416 1.62 -8.68 27.58
CA THR A 416 2.63 -9.73 27.78
C THR A 416 3.49 -9.87 26.54
N ALA A 417 4.71 -10.40 26.71
CA ALA A 417 5.62 -10.81 25.65
C ALA A 417 5.79 -12.32 25.75
N ASP A 418 5.08 -13.09 24.91
CA ASP A 418 5.13 -14.55 24.94
C ASP A 418 6.20 -15.08 23.99
N SER A 419 7.24 -15.70 24.57
CA SER A 419 8.30 -16.39 23.84
C SER A 419 8.08 -17.89 23.73
N LEU A 420 6.99 -18.42 24.33
CA LEU A 420 6.68 -19.85 24.33
C LEU A 420 5.78 -20.26 23.18
N SER A 421 4.87 -19.38 22.76
CA SER A 421 4.06 -19.58 21.56
C SER A 421 4.90 -19.45 20.31
N PHE A 422 4.57 -20.24 19.28
CA PHE A 422 5.22 -20.06 17.98
C PHE A 422 4.83 -18.69 17.38
N SER A 423 5.82 -17.97 16.92
CA SER A 423 5.66 -16.75 16.11
C SER A 423 6.74 -16.67 15.05
N PRO A 424 6.41 -16.23 13.83
CA PRO A 424 7.43 -15.92 12.82
C PRO A 424 8.36 -14.77 13.23
N ASP A 425 7.96 -13.92 14.18
CA ASP A 425 8.76 -12.79 14.71
C ASP A 425 8.60 -12.70 16.24
N PRO A 426 9.26 -13.62 17.00
CA PRO A 426 9.14 -13.70 18.46
C PRO A 426 9.83 -12.52 19.17
N PRO A 427 9.36 -12.14 20.40
CA PRO A 427 8.19 -12.69 21.09
C PRO A 427 6.86 -12.16 20.53
N VAL A 428 5.75 -12.89 20.80
CA VAL A 428 4.41 -12.37 20.51
C VAL A 428 4.04 -11.36 21.59
N TYR A 429 3.89 -10.10 21.20
CA TYR A 429 3.30 -9.08 22.07
C TYR A 429 1.79 -9.07 21.88
N TYR A 430 1.05 -9.13 22.98
CA TYR A 430 -0.40 -8.95 22.95
C TYR A 430 -0.91 -8.45 24.31
N GLY A 431 -2.12 -7.91 24.33
CA GLY A 431 -2.71 -7.44 25.58
C GLY A 431 -4.06 -6.79 25.40
N ALA A 432 -4.64 -6.35 26.50
CA ALA A 432 -5.87 -5.58 26.47
C ALA A 432 -5.58 -4.12 26.16
N ILE A 433 -6.35 -3.57 25.22
CA ILE A 433 -6.34 -2.16 24.86
C ILE A 433 -7.75 -1.57 25.04
N ASP A 434 -7.83 -0.34 25.51
CA ASP A 434 -9.06 0.45 25.60
C ASP A 434 -9.07 1.54 24.54
N PHE A 435 -10.13 1.57 23.75
CA PHE A 435 -10.31 2.59 22.72
C PHE A 435 -10.78 3.92 23.31
N GLU A 436 -10.34 5.00 22.70
CA GLU A 436 -10.89 6.32 22.98
C GLU A 436 -12.39 6.36 22.66
N GLY A 437 -13.19 6.85 23.62
CA GLY A 437 -14.65 6.79 23.54
C GLY A 437 -15.28 5.49 24.01
N GLY A 438 -14.47 4.49 24.41
CA GLY A 438 -14.91 3.23 24.99
C GLY A 438 -14.72 2.01 24.08
N GLY A 439 -14.94 0.83 24.63
CA GLY A 439 -14.67 -0.46 24.01
C GLY A 439 -13.30 -1.01 24.40
N ARG A 440 -13.25 -2.32 24.63
CA ARG A 440 -12.01 -3.05 24.97
C ARG A 440 -11.80 -4.21 24.01
N LEU A 441 -10.54 -4.41 23.61
CA LEU A 441 -10.12 -5.52 22.77
C LEU A 441 -8.85 -6.15 23.35
N VAL A 442 -8.73 -7.47 23.29
CA VAL A 442 -7.45 -8.15 23.42
C VAL A 442 -6.86 -8.26 22.01
N ALA A 443 -5.77 -7.55 21.75
CA ALA A 443 -5.14 -7.46 20.45
C ALA A 443 -3.70 -7.99 20.50
N GLU A 444 -3.23 -8.54 19.37
CA GLU A 444 -1.82 -8.70 19.10
C GLU A 444 -1.20 -7.35 18.75
N PHE A 445 0.06 -7.15 19.12
CA PHE A 445 0.81 -5.94 18.79
C PHE A 445 1.81 -6.27 17.68
N ALA A 446 1.84 -5.44 16.66
CA ALA A 446 2.75 -5.57 15.53
C ALA A 446 3.73 -4.38 15.49
N ASP A 447 4.77 -4.49 14.68
CA ASP A 447 5.76 -3.42 14.43
C ASP A 447 6.35 -2.80 15.72
N CYS A 448 6.45 -3.57 16.79
CA CYS A 448 6.94 -3.09 18.08
C CYS A 448 8.14 -3.92 18.59
N SER A 449 8.90 -3.32 19.49
CA SER A 449 9.94 -3.94 20.30
C SER A 449 9.57 -3.83 21.79
N ALA A 450 10.38 -4.41 22.66
CA ALA A 450 10.16 -4.33 24.12
C ALA A 450 10.10 -2.88 24.63
N GLU A 451 10.82 -1.96 23.99
CA GLU A 451 10.88 -0.54 24.36
C GLU A 451 9.62 0.24 23.93
N ASP A 452 8.86 -0.32 22.98
CA ASP A 452 7.67 0.33 22.44
C ASP A 452 6.39 -0.02 23.23
N VAL A 453 6.47 -0.99 24.17
CA VAL A 453 5.29 -1.58 24.81
C VAL A 453 5.30 -1.30 26.31
N GLU A 454 4.37 -0.45 26.75
CA GLU A 454 4.16 -0.11 28.16
C GLU A 454 2.67 0.19 28.43
N VAL A 455 2.22 0.02 29.68
CA VAL A 455 0.84 0.39 30.07
C VAL A 455 0.62 1.87 29.88
N GLY A 456 -0.50 2.24 29.25
CA GLY A 456 -0.83 3.63 28.90
C GLY A 456 -0.30 4.09 27.55
N ARG A 457 0.55 3.30 26.88
CA ARG A 457 1.04 3.61 25.53
C ARG A 457 -0.12 3.72 24.55
N GLU A 458 -0.12 4.78 23.75
CA GLU A 458 -1.09 4.97 22.67
C GLU A 458 -0.79 4.03 21.50
N MET A 459 -1.86 3.41 21.00
CA MET A 459 -1.84 2.42 19.94
C MET A 459 -2.85 2.82 18.85
N ARG A 460 -2.50 2.60 17.59
CA ARG A 460 -3.43 2.64 16.46
C ARG A 460 -3.64 1.25 15.91
N MET A 461 -4.80 1.00 15.32
CA MET A 461 -5.08 -0.29 14.69
C MET A 461 -4.53 -0.33 13.26
N VAL A 462 -4.00 -1.49 12.87
CA VAL A 462 -3.54 -1.80 11.51
C VAL A 462 -4.15 -3.12 11.05
N PHE A 463 -4.47 -3.18 9.75
CA PHE A 463 -5.04 -4.39 9.16
C PHE A 463 -3.92 -5.36 8.78
N ARG A 464 -3.97 -6.61 9.26
CA ARG A 464 -2.88 -7.58 9.13
C ARG A 464 -3.37 -8.98 8.83
N ILE A 465 -2.47 -9.84 8.37
CA ILE A 465 -2.69 -11.29 8.36
C ILE A 465 -2.73 -11.78 9.81
N LYS A 466 -3.80 -12.45 10.17
CA LYS A 466 -3.96 -13.14 11.47
C LYS A 466 -3.31 -14.51 11.45
N ALA A 467 -3.58 -15.27 10.41
CA ALA A 467 -3.06 -16.62 10.20
C ALA A 467 -3.28 -17.07 8.75
N VAL A 468 -2.58 -18.10 8.32
CA VAL A 468 -2.76 -18.72 7.01
C VAL A 468 -3.16 -20.19 7.19
N ASP A 469 -4.28 -20.59 6.60
CA ASP A 469 -4.65 -21.99 6.45
C ASP A 469 -3.88 -22.58 5.26
N HIS A 470 -2.69 -23.09 5.52
CA HIS A 470 -1.80 -23.62 4.46
C HIS A 470 -2.39 -24.84 3.75
N ALA A 471 -3.29 -25.61 4.41
CA ALA A 471 -3.93 -26.76 3.79
C ALA A 471 -4.93 -26.38 2.68
N ARG A 472 -5.47 -25.16 2.74
CA ARG A 472 -6.47 -24.63 1.81
C ARG A 472 -6.02 -23.38 1.07
N ASP A 473 -4.79 -22.92 1.33
CA ASP A 473 -4.24 -21.66 0.81
C ASP A 473 -5.17 -20.47 1.06
N PHE A 474 -5.63 -20.34 2.32
CA PHE A 474 -6.60 -19.33 2.72
C PHE A 474 -6.03 -18.40 3.79
N THR A 475 -5.85 -17.12 3.45
CA THR A 475 -5.38 -16.08 4.37
C THR A 475 -6.53 -15.52 5.20
N LYS A 476 -6.34 -15.53 6.51
CA LYS A 476 -7.23 -14.91 7.51
C LYS A 476 -6.69 -13.56 7.91
N TYR A 477 -7.52 -12.52 7.83
CA TYR A 477 -7.16 -11.16 8.20
C TYR A 477 -7.85 -10.77 9.51
N PHE A 478 -7.17 -9.94 10.28
CA PHE A 478 -7.72 -9.27 11.44
C PHE A 478 -6.88 -8.02 11.76
N TRP A 479 -7.33 -7.24 12.71
CA TRP A 479 -6.66 -6.03 13.18
C TRP A 479 -5.66 -6.35 14.28
N LYS A 480 -4.50 -5.70 14.21
CA LYS A 480 -3.47 -5.68 15.25
C LYS A 480 -3.24 -4.24 15.69
N ALA A 481 -2.67 -4.06 16.89
CA ALA A 481 -2.33 -2.75 17.39
C ALA A 481 -0.84 -2.46 17.15
N VAL A 482 -0.51 -1.22 16.75
CA VAL A 482 0.87 -0.75 16.65
C VAL A 482 1.05 0.52 17.47
N PRO A 483 2.23 0.74 18.08
CA PRO A 483 2.50 1.95 18.85
C PRO A 483 2.38 3.21 17.97
N VAL A 484 1.69 4.22 18.49
CA VAL A 484 1.68 5.55 17.88
C VAL A 484 3.08 6.14 17.99
N GLN A 485 3.63 6.59 16.86
CA GLN A 485 4.96 7.18 16.78
C GLN A 485 4.88 8.71 16.61
N LYS A 486 5.99 9.41 16.90
CA LYS A 486 6.08 10.84 16.58
C LYS A 486 5.88 11.02 15.07
N GLY A 487 4.83 11.73 14.69
CA GLY A 487 4.41 11.92 13.30
C GLY A 487 3.11 11.18 12.93
N ASP A 488 2.57 10.36 13.82
CA ASP A 488 1.24 9.74 13.67
C ASP A 488 0.11 10.64 14.23
N ALA A 489 0.44 11.81 14.81
CA ALA A 489 -0.50 12.75 15.44
C ALA A 489 -0.50 14.09 14.72
#